data_e105555fc45b256773f05da25bbcc5f3
#
_entry.id   e105555fc45b256773f05da25bbcc5f3
#
_cell.length_a   1.000
_cell.length_b   1.000
_cell.length_c   1.000
_cell.angle_alpha   90.00
_cell.angle_beta   90.00
_cell.angle_gamma   90.00
#
_symmetry.space_group_name_H-M   'P 1'
#
loop_
_entity.id
_entity.type
_entity.pdbx_description
1 polymer ?
#
loop_
_entity_poly.entity_id
_entity_poly.type
_entity_poly.pdbx_seq_one_letter_code
_entity_poly.pdbx_strand_id
1 'polypeptide(L)'
;MITVGESPGDRLMFFSEGKPVELPSGVFIGLATERHDYHTGCRGFKDCHSNVVKRSIAVDTLDPAIAAPWTIDAYVAGRDPGMEAVATAIAAARAAD
;
A
#
# COMPACT_ATOMS: atom_id res chain seq x y z
N MET A 1 12.58 -0.26 10.02
CA MET A 1 12.42 -0.16 8.54
C MET A 1 11.79 1.19 8.25
N ILE A 2 12.36 1.96 7.34
CA ILE A 2 11.82 3.26 6.88
C ILE A 2 11.25 3.03 5.49
N THR A 3 10.03 3.48 5.26
CA THR A 3 9.36 3.41 3.97
C THR A 3 9.44 4.75 3.27
N VAL A 4 9.65 4.74 1.96
CA VAL A 4 9.74 5.93 1.11
C VAL A 4 8.82 5.76 -0.09
N GLY A 5 8.13 6.79 -0.48
CA GLY A 5 7.27 6.75 -1.67
C GLY A 5 6.08 7.68 -1.61
N GLU A 6 5.06 7.35 -2.37
CA GLU A 6 3.77 8.04 -2.35
C GLU A 6 2.80 7.40 -1.37
N SER A 7 1.87 8.19 -0.87
CA SER A 7 0.69 7.64 -0.18
C SER A 7 -0.07 6.73 -1.14
N PRO A 8 -0.45 5.51 -0.74
CA PRO A 8 -1.23 4.63 -1.59
C PRO A 8 -2.64 5.15 -1.89
N GLY A 9 -3.08 6.21 -1.18
CA GLY A 9 -4.40 6.79 -1.35
C GLY A 9 -5.55 5.91 -0.85
N ASP A 10 -5.25 4.71 -0.41
CA ASP A 10 -6.24 3.76 0.09
C ASP A 10 -6.62 4.02 1.54
N ARG A 11 -7.84 3.65 1.85
CA ARG A 11 -8.30 3.60 3.23
C ARG A 11 -7.70 2.37 3.90
N LEU A 12 -7.53 2.44 5.24
CA LEU A 12 -7.07 1.31 6.05
C LEU A 12 -8.05 0.11 6.02
N MET A 13 -9.27 0.34 5.57
CA MET A 13 -10.27 -0.71 5.38
C MET A 13 -10.87 -0.59 3.97
N PHE A 14 -10.76 -1.66 3.20
CA PHE A 14 -11.26 -1.72 1.84
C PHE A 14 -11.68 -3.14 1.46
N PHE A 15 -12.41 -3.26 0.38
CA PHE A 15 -12.76 -4.56 -0.22
C PHE A 15 -11.91 -4.79 -1.46
N SER A 16 -11.38 -5.98 -1.55
CA SER A 16 -10.58 -6.44 -2.69
C SER A 16 -10.89 -7.89 -2.96
N GLU A 17 -10.12 -8.51 -3.82
CA GLU A 17 -10.25 -9.88 -4.27
C GLU A 17 -11.72 -10.34 -4.37
N GLY A 18 -11.95 -11.29 -5.19
CA GLY A 18 -13.28 -11.82 -5.38
C GLY A 18 -13.33 -12.74 -6.59
N LYS A 19 -14.51 -13.24 -6.87
CA LYS A 19 -14.72 -14.10 -8.02
C LYS A 19 -15.40 -13.30 -9.13
N PRO A 20 -14.97 -13.46 -10.38
CA PRO A 20 -15.70 -12.91 -11.49
C PRO A 20 -17.06 -13.62 -11.61
N VAL A 21 -18.09 -12.85 -11.86
CA VAL A 21 -19.43 -13.35 -12.17
C VAL A 21 -19.69 -13.06 -13.64
N GLU A 22 -19.99 -14.11 -14.38
CA GLU A 22 -20.40 -13.99 -15.78
C GLU A 22 -21.90 -13.69 -15.86
N LEU A 23 -22.23 -12.63 -16.58
CA LEU A 23 -23.61 -12.26 -16.89
C LEU A 23 -24.14 -13.08 -18.09
N PRO A 24 -25.47 -13.22 -18.24
CA PRO A 24 -26.05 -13.88 -19.42
C PRO A 24 -25.62 -13.28 -20.76
N SER A 25 -25.15 -12.04 -20.76
CA SER A 25 -24.60 -11.34 -21.93
C SER A 25 -23.16 -11.73 -22.27
N GLY A 26 -22.52 -12.60 -21.48
CA GLY A 26 -21.10 -12.95 -21.62
C GLY A 26 -20.13 -11.91 -21.04
N VAL A 27 -20.61 -10.87 -20.39
CA VAL A 27 -19.78 -9.86 -19.71
C VAL A 27 -19.41 -10.38 -18.33
N PHE A 28 -18.15 -10.24 -17.95
CA PHE A 28 -17.68 -10.56 -16.61
C PHE A 28 -17.68 -9.31 -15.72
N ILE A 29 -18.20 -9.47 -14.52
CA ILE A 29 -18.15 -8.45 -13.46
C ILE A 29 -17.29 -8.98 -12.33
N GLY A 30 -16.30 -8.19 -11.90
CA GLY A 30 -15.55 -8.44 -10.68
C GLY A 30 -16.33 -7.96 -9.45
N LEU A 31 -16.60 -8.87 -8.52
CA LEU A 31 -17.19 -8.53 -7.22
C LEU A 31 -16.13 -8.72 -6.14
N ALA A 32 -15.74 -7.63 -5.50
CA ALA A 32 -14.87 -7.70 -4.34
C ALA A 32 -15.64 -8.30 -3.15
N THR A 33 -15.17 -9.41 -2.63
CA THR A 33 -15.83 -10.17 -1.55
C THR A 33 -14.99 -10.26 -0.28
N GLU A 34 -13.71 -9.94 -0.35
CA GLU A 34 -12.79 -9.98 0.78
C GLU A 34 -12.58 -8.59 1.37
N ARG A 35 -12.75 -8.48 2.69
CA ARG A 35 -12.50 -7.25 3.42
C ARG A 35 -11.10 -7.26 4.00
N HIS A 36 -10.33 -6.25 3.67
CA HIS A 36 -9.04 -5.95 4.29
C HIS A 36 -9.23 -4.87 5.36
N ASP A 37 -8.76 -5.14 6.55
CA ASP A 37 -8.84 -4.22 7.68
C ASP A 37 -7.44 -4.09 8.32
N TYR A 38 -6.71 -3.08 7.90
CA TYR A 38 -5.40 -2.75 8.44
C TYR A 38 -5.45 -1.81 9.65
N HIS A 39 -6.63 -1.29 10.01
CA HIS A 39 -6.79 -0.43 11.17
C HIS A 39 -6.91 -1.24 12.46
N THR A 40 -7.87 -2.16 12.49
CA THR A 40 -8.09 -3.01 13.67
C THR A 40 -7.34 -4.34 13.58
N GLY A 41 -6.87 -4.66 12.40
CA GLY A 41 -6.33 -5.97 12.12
C GLY A 41 -7.39 -7.04 12.25
N CYS A 42 -6.95 -8.23 12.57
CA CYS A 42 -7.84 -9.38 12.68
C CYS A 42 -8.32 -9.69 14.09
N ARG A 43 -8.25 -8.75 14.99
CA ARG A 43 -8.70 -8.97 16.37
C ARG A 43 -10.19 -9.27 16.39
N GLY A 44 -10.57 -10.42 16.95
CA GLY A 44 -11.96 -10.81 17.08
C GLY A 44 -12.53 -11.66 15.94
N PHE A 45 -11.76 -11.94 14.90
CA PHE A 45 -12.17 -12.86 13.83
C PHE A 45 -11.49 -14.21 13.99
N LYS A 46 -12.29 -15.27 13.96
CA LYS A 46 -11.81 -16.64 14.18
C LYS A 46 -10.90 -17.14 13.06
N ASP A 47 -11.08 -16.63 11.86
CA ASP A 47 -10.40 -17.03 10.64
C ASP A 47 -9.71 -15.84 9.95
N CYS A 48 -8.88 -15.14 10.72
CA CYS A 48 -8.08 -14.07 10.16
C CYS A 48 -6.75 -14.58 9.61
N HIS A 49 -6.79 -15.11 8.43
CA HIS A 49 -5.60 -15.46 7.70
C HIS A 49 -5.74 -15.00 6.25
N SER A 50 -4.77 -14.31 5.75
CA SER A 50 -4.56 -14.25 4.32
C SER A 50 -3.57 -15.36 3.94
N ASN A 51 -3.69 -15.87 2.74
CA ASN A 51 -2.73 -16.85 2.21
C ASN A 51 -1.31 -16.28 2.12
N VAL A 52 -1.18 -14.96 2.12
CA VAL A 52 0.07 -14.23 1.96
C VAL A 52 0.59 -13.70 3.28
N VAL A 53 -0.29 -13.20 4.15
CA VAL A 53 0.11 -12.58 5.43
C VAL A 53 -0.54 -13.34 6.57
N LYS A 54 0.24 -14.14 7.26
CA LYS A 54 -0.21 -14.95 8.42
C LYS A 54 -0.21 -14.17 9.74
N ARG A 55 -0.14 -12.85 9.69
CA ARG A 55 -0.11 -11.99 10.88
C ARG A 55 -1.13 -10.88 10.75
N SER A 56 -1.82 -10.62 11.84
CA SER A 56 -2.66 -9.43 11.94
C SER A 56 -1.78 -8.18 11.83
N ILE A 57 -2.13 -7.31 10.89
CA ILE A 57 -1.51 -6.00 10.74
C ILE A 57 -2.50 -4.98 11.27
N ALA A 58 -2.07 -4.15 12.20
CA ALA A 58 -2.83 -3.02 12.68
C ALA A 58 -1.92 -1.79 12.66
N VAL A 59 -2.28 -0.81 11.86
CA VAL A 59 -1.52 0.42 11.64
C VAL A 59 -2.45 1.63 11.66
N ASP A 60 -1.91 2.79 11.98
CA ASP A 60 -2.68 4.04 11.97
C ASP A 60 -2.73 4.69 10.59
N THR A 61 -1.73 4.39 9.76
CA THR A 61 -1.64 4.89 8.38
C THR A 61 -0.87 3.92 7.49
N LEU A 62 -1.14 3.96 6.20
CA LEU A 62 -0.34 3.31 5.16
C LEU A 62 0.62 4.28 4.47
N ASP A 63 0.63 5.54 4.89
CA ASP A 63 1.54 6.52 4.33
C ASP A 63 3.00 6.13 4.58
N PRO A 64 3.89 6.40 3.64
CA PRO A 64 5.30 6.17 3.84
C PRO A 64 5.88 7.15 4.87
N ALA A 65 6.92 6.73 5.58
CA ALA A 65 7.62 7.56 6.56
C ALA A 65 8.27 8.79 5.91
N ILE A 66 8.68 8.66 4.65
CA ILE A 66 9.23 9.75 3.84
C ILE A 66 8.37 9.85 2.57
N ALA A 67 7.63 10.94 2.45
CA ALA A 67 6.84 11.19 1.26
C ALA A 67 7.76 11.62 0.09
N ALA A 68 7.61 10.96 -1.04
CA ALA A 68 8.33 11.23 -2.27
C ALA A 68 7.39 11.08 -3.48
N PRO A 69 6.44 12.01 -3.65
CA PRO A 69 5.43 11.91 -4.69
C PRO A 69 6.05 12.12 -6.08
N TRP A 70 5.56 11.39 -7.05
CA TRP A 70 5.87 11.62 -8.45
C TRP A 70 5.23 12.93 -8.93
N THR A 71 5.98 13.68 -9.70
CA THR A 71 5.49 14.86 -10.41
C THR A 71 5.73 14.69 -11.90
N ILE A 72 4.94 15.37 -12.71
CA ILE A 72 5.14 15.34 -14.17
C ILE A 72 6.54 15.87 -14.55
N ASP A 73 7.05 16.86 -13.84
CA ASP A 73 8.38 17.42 -14.09
C ASP A 73 9.49 16.41 -13.76
N ALA A 74 9.36 15.65 -12.67
CA ALA A 74 10.30 14.59 -12.33
C ALA A 74 10.27 13.49 -13.40
N TYR A 75 9.08 13.08 -13.81
CA TYR A 75 8.90 12.06 -14.84
C TYR A 75 9.51 12.47 -16.18
N VAL A 76 9.21 13.66 -16.65
CA VAL A 76 9.76 14.20 -17.92
C VAL A 76 11.28 14.37 -17.85
N ALA A 77 11.81 14.75 -16.70
CA ALA A 77 13.26 14.88 -16.47
C ALA A 77 13.98 13.53 -16.25
N GLY A 78 13.27 12.40 -16.23
CA GLY A 78 13.84 11.09 -15.95
C GLY A 78 14.40 10.94 -14.53
N ARG A 79 13.90 11.72 -13.58
CA ARG A 79 14.30 11.69 -12.18
C ARG A 79 13.42 10.74 -11.40
N ASP A 80 13.97 10.12 -10.36
CA ASP A 80 13.25 9.24 -9.43
C ASP A 80 13.18 9.89 -8.05
N PRO A 81 12.03 10.51 -7.67
CA PRO A 81 11.90 11.19 -6.37
C PRO A 81 12.11 10.24 -5.19
N GLY A 82 11.71 8.97 -5.31
CA GLY A 82 11.91 7.96 -4.28
C GLY A 82 13.38 7.68 -4.04
N MET A 83 14.14 7.45 -5.10
CA MET A 83 15.59 7.23 -4.99
C MET A 83 16.35 8.46 -4.51
N GLU A 84 15.94 9.67 -4.91
CA GLU A 84 16.51 10.91 -4.42
C GLU A 84 16.27 11.09 -2.92
N ALA A 85 15.06 10.78 -2.44
CA ALA A 85 14.74 10.83 -1.01
C ALA A 85 15.54 9.82 -0.20
N VAL A 86 15.72 8.61 -0.71
CA VAL A 86 16.57 7.57 -0.09
C VAL A 86 18.02 8.04 0.02
N ALA A 87 18.59 8.57 -1.08
CA ALA A 87 19.96 9.08 -1.09
C ALA A 87 20.15 10.20 -0.06
N THR A 88 19.18 11.11 0.03
CA THR A 88 19.19 12.21 1.02
C THR A 88 19.16 11.69 2.44
N ALA A 89 18.29 10.71 2.73
CA ALA A 89 18.18 10.12 4.06
C ALA A 89 19.47 9.39 4.48
N ILE A 90 20.11 8.67 3.56
CA ILE A 90 21.40 8.00 3.81
C ILE A 90 22.50 9.03 4.09
N ALA A 91 22.57 10.11 3.30
CA ALA A 91 23.57 11.15 3.51
C ALA A 91 23.41 11.83 4.88
N ALA A 92 22.16 12.13 5.28
CA ALA A 92 21.87 12.70 6.59
C ALA A 92 22.27 11.76 7.75
N ALA A 93 22.00 10.47 7.62
CA ALA A 93 22.40 9.50 8.63
C ALA A 93 23.92 9.39 8.80
N ARG A 94 24.66 9.41 7.69
CA ARG A 94 26.13 9.37 7.72
C ARG A 94 26.78 10.63 8.30
N ALA A 95 26.12 11.78 8.17
CA ALA A 95 26.61 13.04 8.71
C ALA A 95 26.36 13.17 10.23
N ALA A 96 25.47 12.34 10.78
CA ALA A 96 25.15 12.32 12.21
C ALA A 96 26.03 11.36 13.03
N ASP A 97 26.77 10.49 12.36
CA ASP A 97 27.76 9.59 12.96
C ASP A 97 29.14 10.26 13.07
#